data_29d05e1bf766751c3c87a97922a2d27f
#
_entry.id   29d05e1bf766751c3c87a97922a2d27f
#
_cell.length_a   1.000
_cell.length_b   1.000
_cell.length_c   1.000
_cell.angle_alpha   90.00
_cell.angle_beta   90.00
_cell.angle_gamma   90.00
#
_symmetry.space_group_name_H-M   'P 1'
#
loop_
_entity.id
_entity.type
_entity.pdbx_description
1 polymer ?
#
loop_
_entity_poly.entity_id
_entity_poly.type
_entity_poly.pdbx_seq_one_letter_code
_entity_poly.pdbx_strand_id
1 'polypeptide(L)'
;NGLRATGQDYAGVAAMDGSKKSARESSRLLDGAVFEFDFGDRGENALGSCVCTQRVFMNQVLEDLLSVLQPRQVEDDHFIGESRDLGFMQVFGGQVLGQALNAACRTVDQGWLPHSLHAYFLRPGASDQPILFEVDRIRDGRSFVTRRVVARQRRKAIFNLAASFHVPERGFEHQHRLPDVPGPEGIRSESERMRDIMDRLPERLKQAWLRQRPVEIRVVDPPSMLYPEPRDPIRHAWMRVSGPLPEDPVLHHCLLAYASDFQLLGTCLQPHGKTFMSQDMKVASLDHALWFHRPFRFDDWLLYAMDSPSAAGGRGFNRGSFFDNRGTLVASVAQEALIRRREDT
;
A
#
# COMPACT_ATOMS: atom_id res chain seq x y z
N ASN A 1 -27.27 -29.77 -37.06
CA ASN A 1 -25.88 -29.94 -37.47
C ASN A 1 -25.00 -29.19 -36.45
N GLY A 2 -24.57 -29.72 -35.47
CA GLY A 2 -23.82 -30.75 -34.89
C GLY A 2 -22.32 -30.59 -35.08
N LEU A 3 -21.60 -30.10 -34.05
CA LEU A 3 -20.20 -30.49 -33.85
C LEU A 3 -19.86 -30.42 -32.35
N ARG A 4 -19.64 -31.60 -31.78
CA ARG A 4 -19.04 -31.86 -30.48
C ARG A 4 -17.53 -31.65 -30.61
N ALA A 5 -16.89 -30.97 -29.65
CA ALA A 5 -15.45 -31.06 -29.44
C ALA A 5 -15.17 -31.99 -28.27
N THR A 6 -14.48 -33.07 -28.59
CA THR A 6 -14.01 -34.12 -27.67
C THR A 6 -12.70 -33.67 -27.04
N GLY A 7 -12.53 -33.87 -25.72
CA GLY A 7 -11.28 -33.74 -25.03
C GLY A 7 -10.26 -34.79 -25.52
N GLN A 8 -9.01 -34.42 -25.54
CA GLN A 8 -7.89 -35.36 -25.72
C GLN A 8 -6.92 -35.20 -24.54
N ASP A 9 -6.87 -36.25 -23.76
CA ASP A 9 -5.81 -36.56 -22.82
C ASP A 9 -4.48 -36.76 -23.57
N TYR A 10 -3.42 -36.07 -23.17
CA TYR A 10 -2.07 -36.44 -23.56
C TYR A 10 -1.29 -37.02 -22.36
N ALA A 11 -1.40 -38.35 -22.25
CA ALA A 11 -0.42 -39.16 -21.53
C ALA A 11 0.65 -39.60 -22.54
N GLY A 12 1.81 -38.94 -22.55
CA GLY A 12 2.97 -39.35 -23.35
C GLY A 12 3.98 -40.09 -22.48
N VAL A 13 3.96 -41.45 -22.55
CA VAL A 13 5.05 -42.29 -22.07
C VAL A 13 6.16 -42.24 -23.13
N ALA A 14 7.32 -41.66 -22.81
CA ALA A 14 8.51 -41.73 -23.68
C ALA A 14 9.36 -42.92 -23.26
N ALA A 15 9.56 -43.87 -24.20
CA ALA A 15 10.51 -44.95 -24.10
C ALA A 15 11.94 -44.39 -24.14
N MET A 16 12.84 -44.95 -23.32
CA MET A 16 14.26 -44.62 -23.29
C MET A 16 14.99 -45.32 -24.44
N ASP A 17 15.57 -44.57 -25.33
CA ASP A 17 16.63 -45.03 -26.22
C ASP A 17 17.95 -44.34 -25.81
N GLY A 18 19.01 -45.18 -25.74
CA GLY A 18 20.26 -44.79 -25.16
C GLY A 18 21.15 -43.95 -26.08
N SER A 19 21.15 -42.64 -25.89
CA SER A 19 22.23 -41.77 -26.36
C SER A 19 22.30 -40.52 -25.52
N LYS A 20 23.51 -40.12 -25.11
CA LYS A 20 23.82 -38.96 -24.27
C LYS A 20 23.04 -37.70 -24.68
N LYS A 21 22.12 -37.25 -23.87
CA LYS A 21 21.50 -35.92 -23.97
C LYS A 21 21.58 -35.20 -22.63
N SER A 22 21.97 -33.93 -22.71
CA SER A 22 22.09 -32.96 -21.63
C SER A 22 20.83 -32.91 -20.76
N ALA A 23 21.02 -32.71 -19.45
CA ALA A 23 19.94 -32.52 -18.48
C ALA A 23 18.93 -31.45 -18.97
N ARG A 24 17.69 -31.83 -19.10
CA ARG A 24 16.54 -30.89 -19.33
C ARG A 24 15.88 -30.61 -18.01
N GLU A 25 15.82 -29.33 -17.68
CA GLU A 25 14.96 -28.81 -16.62
C GLU A 25 13.50 -29.13 -16.92
N SER A 26 12.81 -29.75 -15.94
CA SER A 26 11.36 -29.99 -16.00
C SER A 26 10.70 -29.12 -14.94
N SER A 27 9.89 -28.16 -15.35
CA SER A 27 9.07 -27.34 -14.44
C SER A 27 7.61 -27.82 -14.42
N ARG A 28 7.00 -27.92 -13.24
CA ARG A 28 5.55 -28.14 -13.06
C ARG A 28 4.96 -27.01 -12.23
N LEU A 29 3.85 -26.47 -12.69
CA LEU A 29 3.02 -25.52 -11.94
C LEU A 29 1.98 -26.27 -11.11
N LEU A 30 2.04 -26.09 -9.79
CA LEU A 30 1.00 -26.49 -8.85
C LEU A 30 0.76 -25.31 -7.91
N ASP A 31 -0.47 -24.80 -7.89
CA ASP A 31 -0.94 -23.72 -6.99
C ASP A 31 -0.08 -22.46 -6.97
N GLY A 32 0.38 -21.98 -8.15
CA GLY A 32 1.13 -20.73 -8.26
C GLY A 32 2.61 -20.81 -7.88
N ALA A 33 3.15 -21.99 -7.57
CA ALA A 33 4.58 -22.20 -7.32
C ALA A 33 5.23 -22.96 -8.50
N VAL A 34 6.42 -22.53 -8.93
CA VAL A 34 7.25 -23.24 -9.91
C VAL A 34 8.32 -24.02 -9.14
N PHE A 35 8.38 -25.33 -9.38
CA PHE A 35 9.42 -26.21 -8.82
C PHE A 35 10.47 -26.46 -9.88
N GLU A 36 11.69 -26.00 -9.68
CA GLU A 36 12.88 -26.39 -10.44
C GLU A 36 13.57 -27.56 -9.74
N PHE A 37 13.74 -28.67 -10.46
CA PHE A 37 14.49 -29.81 -9.96
C PHE A 37 15.88 -29.81 -10.60
N ASP A 38 16.91 -29.63 -9.79
CA ASP A 38 18.31 -29.80 -10.22
C ASP A 38 18.75 -31.24 -9.90
N PHE A 39 18.91 -32.06 -10.93
CA PHE A 39 19.47 -33.42 -10.82
C PHE A 39 20.97 -33.34 -11.01
N GLY A 40 21.68 -33.00 -9.94
CA GLY A 40 23.15 -33.10 -9.94
C GLY A 40 23.63 -34.54 -10.17
N ASP A 41 24.51 -34.71 -11.13
CA ASP A 41 25.13 -35.97 -11.53
C ASP A 41 26.09 -36.46 -10.41
N ARG A 42 25.59 -37.21 -9.42
CA ARG A 42 26.41 -37.95 -8.45
C ARG A 42 25.77 -39.29 -8.12
N GLY A 43 26.59 -40.31 -8.31
CA GLY A 43 26.27 -41.72 -8.20
C GLY A 43 25.52 -42.19 -6.98
N GLU A 44 24.98 -43.38 -7.12
CA GLU A 44 24.14 -44.14 -6.22
C GLU A 44 24.58 -44.11 -4.75
N ASN A 45 23.64 -43.84 -3.85
CA ASN A 45 23.68 -43.81 -2.39
C ASN A 45 23.96 -42.47 -1.71
N ALA A 46 23.04 -41.54 -1.86
CA ALA A 46 22.83 -40.51 -0.84
C ALA A 46 21.36 -40.14 -0.79
N LEU A 47 20.73 -40.25 0.38
CA LEU A 47 19.50 -39.58 0.72
C LEU A 47 19.78 -38.08 0.68
N GLY A 48 19.68 -37.51 -0.52
CA GLY A 48 19.85 -36.07 -0.75
C GLY A 48 18.71 -35.32 -0.07
N SER A 49 19.04 -34.50 0.91
CA SER A 49 18.13 -33.50 1.43
C SER A 49 17.81 -32.54 0.27
N CYS A 50 16.61 -32.63 -0.28
CA CYS A 50 16.09 -31.69 -1.26
C CYS A 50 15.90 -30.35 -0.55
N VAL A 51 16.85 -29.42 -0.72
CA VAL A 51 16.66 -28.04 -0.30
C VAL A 51 15.71 -27.40 -1.33
N CYS A 52 14.42 -27.49 -1.06
CA CYS A 52 13.40 -26.81 -1.84
C CYS A 52 13.51 -25.30 -1.59
N THR A 53 14.25 -24.60 -2.44
CA THR A 53 14.25 -23.13 -2.43
C THR A 53 12.92 -22.67 -3.04
N GLN A 54 11.93 -22.44 -2.19
CA GLN A 54 10.65 -21.87 -2.59
C GLN A 54 10.90 -20.43 -3.06
N ARG A 55 11.05 -20.22 -4.36
CA ARG A 55 10.95 -18.86 -4.93
C ARG A 55 9.48 -18.45 -4.82
N VAL A 56 9.22 -17.62 -3.83
CA VAL A 56 7.91 -16.97 -3.70
C VAL A 56 7.80 -15.94 -4.82
N PHE A 57 6.96 -16.23 -5.81
CA PHE A 57 6.64 -15.25 -6.84
C PHE A 57 5.77 -14.17 -6.21
N MET A 58 6.31 -12.96 -6.10
CA MET A 58 5.51 -11.79 -5.79
C MET A 58 4.52 -11.56 -6.94
N ASN A 59 3.30 -11.18 -6.58
CA ASN A 59 2.29 -10.78 -7.56
C ASN A 59 2.81 -9.55 -8.31
N GLN A 60 2.74 -9.54 -9.66
CA GLN A 60 3.21 -8.45 -10.52
C GLN A 60 2.69 -7.08 -10.05
N VAL A 61 1.47 -7.03 -9.56
CA VAL A 61 0.86 -5.79 -9.05
C VAL A 61 1.55 -5.26 -7.80
N LEU A 62 2.03 -6.15 -6.93
CA LEU A 62 2.83 -5.79 -5.76
C LEU A 62 4.22 -5.33 -6.19
N GLU A 63 4.87 -6.04 -7.11
CA GLU A 63 6.17 -5.63 -7.67
C GLU A 63 6.10 -4.23 -8.30
N ASP A 64 5.05 -3.96 -9.06
CA ASP A 64 4.81 -2.63 -9.67
C ASP A 64 4.65 -1.55 -8.60
N LEU A 65 3.94 -1.83 -7.49
CA LEU A 65 3.86 -0.88 -6.38
C LEU A 65 5.21 -0.65 -5.72
N LEU A 66 5.97 -1.72 -5.43
CA LEU A 66 7.29 -1.63 -4.81
C LEU A 66 8.26 -0.82 -5.68
N SER A 67 8.22 -1.04 -7.00
CA SER A 67 9.00 -0.26 -7.97
C SER A 67 8.62 1.23 -7.94
N VAL A 68 7.32 1.53 -7.94
CA VAL A 68 6.83 2.93 -7.88
C VAL A 68 7.24 3.62 -6.59
N LEU A 69 7.20 2.92 -5.44
CA LEU A 69 7.57 3.49 -4.14
C LEU A 69 9.08 3.67 -3.94
N GLN A 70 9.90 3.21 -4.88
CA GLN A 70 11.35 3.36 -4.85
C GLN A 70 11.83 4.38 -5.90
N PRO A 71 11.78 5.69 -5.62
CA PRO A 71 12.24 6.70 -6.57
C PRO A 71 13.72 6.51 -6.88
N ARG A 72 14.07 6.65 -8.17
CA ARG A 72 15.45 6.50 -8.64
C ARG A 72 16.29 7.72 -8.25
N GLN A 73 17.44 7.49 -7.62
CA GLN A 73 18.40 8.57 -7.33
C GLN A 73 19.03 9.08 -8.62
N VAL A 74 19.12 10.39 -8.77
CA VAL A 74 19.71 11.08 -9.94
C VAL A 74 20.94 11.88 -9.57
N GLU A 75 20.97 12.44 -8.36
CA GLU A 75 22.10 13.15 -7.76
C GLU A 75 22.06 12.92 -6.25
N ASP A 76 23.06 13.39 -5.52
CA ASP A 76 23.02 13.37 -4.06
C ASP A 76 21.78 14.12 -3.56
N ASP A 77 21.01 13.44 -2.68
CA ASP A 77 19.79 13.99 -2.09
C ASP A 77 18.66 14.33 -3.09
N HIS A 78 18.79 13.94 -4.38
CA HIS A 78 17.78 14.12 -5.42
C HIS A 78 17.30 12.81 -6.01
N PHE A 79 15.98 12.63 -6.06
CA PHE A 79 15.35 11.39 -6.52
C PHE A 79 14.21 11.70 -7.50
N ILE A 80 14.02 10.84 -8.51
CA ILE A 80 12.89 10.92 -9.44
C ILE A 80 12.01 9.69 -9.25
N GLY A 81 10.73 9.92 -8.92
CA GLY A 81 9.70 8.91 -8.84
C GLY A 81 8.74 9.00 -10.03
N GLU A 82 8.26 7.84 -10.48
CA GLU A 82 7.16 7.75 -11.43
C GLU A 82 5.84 8.08 -10.74
N SER A 83 4.87 8.55 -11.52
CA SER A 83 3.48 8.73 -11.08
C SER A 83 2.59 7.63 -11.66
N ARG A 84 1.55 7.23 -10.92
CA ARG A 84 0.55 6.26 -11.37
C ARG A 84 -0.84 6.87 -11.24
N ASP A 85 -1.66 6.68 -12.27
CA ASP A 85 -3.07 7.05 -12.21
C ASP A 85 -3.90 5.91 -11.60
N LEU A 86 -4.46 6.16 -10.42
CA LEU A 86 -5.44 5.27 -9.78
C LEU A 86 -6.89 5.57 -10.21
N GLY A 87 -7.10 6.35 -11.29
CA GLY A 87 -8.41 6.72 -11.82
C GLY A 87 -8.91 8.11 -11.41
N PHE A 88 -8.08 8.91 -10.73
CA PHE A 88 -8.50 10.21 -10.18
C PHE A 88 -7.94 11.43 -10.94
N MET A 89 -7.23 11.26 -12.07
CA MET A 89 -6.53 12.32 -12.83
C MET A 89 -5.39 13.02 -12.08
N GLN A 90 -5.26 12.74 -10.81
CA GLN A 90 -4.22 13.28 -9.95
C GLN A 90 -3.44 12.13 -9.33
N VAL A 91 -2.17 12.37 -9.06
CA VAL A 91 -1.38 11.39 -8.32
C VAL A 91 -1.99 11.19 -6.94
N PHE A 92 -2.08 9.94 -6.49
CA PHE A 92 -2.58 9.59 -5.18
C PHE A 92 -1.66 10.13 -4.07
N GLY A 93 -2.23 10.76 -3.04
CA GLY A 93 -1.46 11.38 -1.96
C GLY A 93 -0.56 10.39 -1.24
N GLY A 94 -1.09 9.20 -0.94
CA GLY A 94 -0.31 8.12 -0.34
C GLY A 94 0.90 7.69 -1.18
N GLN A 95 0.82 7.75 -2.53
CA GLN A 95 1.97 7.46 -3.38
C GLN A 95 3.10 8.48 -3.17
N VAL A 96 2.77 9.77 -3.17
CA VAL A 96 3.76 10.83 -2.95
C VAL A 96 4.35 10.74 -1.56
N LEU A 97 3.51 10.39 -0.55
CA LEU A 97 3.92 10.20 0.83
C LEU A 97 4.93 9.05 0.97
N GLY A 98 4.62 7.88 0.41
CA GLY A 98 5.51 6.71 0.45
C GLY A 98 6.82 6.93 -0.29
N GLN A 99 6.78 7.57 -1.48
CA GLN A 99 7.97 7.91 -2.25
C GLN A 99 8.86 8.94 -1.54
N ALA A 100 8.26 9.98 -0.94
CA ALA A 100 8.99 11.00 -0.19
C ALA A 100 9.66 10.41 1.06
N LEU A 101 8.96 9.52 1.78
CA LEU A 101 9.55 8.81 2.92
C LEU A 101 10.70 7.91 2.48
N ASN A 102 10.55 7.16 1.36
CA ASN A 102 11.63 6.33 0.82
C ASN A 102 12.85 7.18 0.45
N ALA A 103 12.67 8.30 -0.25
CA ALA A 103 13.76 9.22 -0.57
C ALA A 103 14.48 9.72 0.70
N ALA A 104 13.74 10.08 1.75
CA ALA A 104 14.32 10.48 3.04
C ALA A 104 15.10 9.34 3.69
N CYS A 105 14.56 8.12 3.73
CA CYS A 105 15.21 6.94 4.30
C CYS A 105 16.56 6.62 3.64
N ARG A 106 16.69 6.89 2.34
CA ARG A 106 17.92 6.62 1.58
C ARG A 106 19.05 7.63 1.84
N THR A 107 18.79 8.67 2.63
CA THR A 107 19.79 9.67 3.03
C THR A 107 20.22 9.55 4.48
N VAL A 108 19.78 8.51 5.18
CA VAL A 108 20.17 8.17 6.55
C VAL A 108 20.94 6.85 6.57
N ASP A 109 21.78 6.67 7.59
CA ASP A 109 22.58 5.46 7.75
C ASP A 109 21.71 4.23 8.07
N GLN A 110 22.26 3.05 7.80
CA GLN A 110 21.60 1.78 8.11
C GLN A 110 21.29 1.67 9.62
N GLY A 111 20.10 1.17 9.94
CA GLY A 111 19.63 1.00 11.33
C GLY A 111 18.81 2.17 11.86
N TRP A 112 18.78 3.30 11.16
CA TRP A 112 17.87 4.39 11.47
C TRP A 112 16.51 4.15 10.84
N LEU A 113 15.46 4.17 11.65
CA LEU A 113 14.08 3.97 11.18
C LEU A 113 13.27 5.25 11.37
N PRO A 114 12.37 5.58 10.45
CA PRO A 114 11.46 6.70 10.63
C PRO A 114 10.52 6.39 11.80
N HIS A 115 10.42 7.31 12.77
CA HIS A 115 9.45 7.21 13.86
C HIS A 115 8.28 8.17 13.69
N SER A 116 8.45 9.24 12.88
CA SER A 116 7.36 10.16 12.57
C SER A 116 7.59 10.89 11.25
N LEU A 117 6.50 11.31 10.63
CA LEU A 117 6.49 12.24 9.51
C LEU A 117 5.30 13.20 9.60
N HIS A 118 5.47 14.40 9.01
CA HIS A 118 4.45 15.44 8.87
C HIS A 118 4.53 16.02 7.46
N ALA A 119 3.39 16.08 6.77
CA ALA A 119 3.36 16.46 5.36
C ALA A 119 2.20 17.41 5.04
N TYR A 120 2.39 18.24 4.00
CA TYR A 120 1.35 19.08 3.42
C TYR A 120 1.21 18.81 1.92
N PHE A 121 -0.03 18.67 1.46
CA PHE A 121 -0.40 18.63 0.06
C PHE A 121 -0.65 20.03 -0.44
N LEU A 122 0.25 20.56 -1.26
CA LEU A 122 0.25 21.96 -1.67
C LEU A 122 -0.53 22.22 -2.97
N ARG A 123 -0.46 21.27 -3.90
CA ARG A 123 -1.09 21.34 -5.22
C ARG A 123 -1.40 19.94 -5.74
N PRO A 124 -2.43 19.80 -6.59
CA PRO A 124 -2.65 18.54 -7.30
C PRO A 124 -1.43 18.14 -8.13
N GLY A 125 -0.95 16.92 -7.95
CA GLY A 125 0.09 16.33 -8.80
C GLY A 125 -0.53 15.70 -10.04
N ALA A 126 0.10 15.86 -11.21
CA ALA A 126 -0.31 15.21 -12.44
C ALA A 126 0.15 13.75 -12.46
N SER A 127 -0.75 12.82 -12.77
CA SER A 127 -0.47 11.38 -12.77
C SER A 127 0.35 10.89 -13.98
N ASP A 128 0.58 11.75 -14.96
CA ASP A 128 1.35 11.50 -16.19
C ASP A 128 2.74 12.16 -16.18
N GLN A 129 3.15 12.74 -15.07
CA GLN A 129 4.43 13.44 -14.93
C GLN A 129 5.28 12.83 -13.82
N PRO A 130 6.60 12.70 -14.01
CA PRO A 130 7.49 12.29 -12.93
C PRO A 130 7.52 13.34 -11.82
N ILE A 131 7.89 12.91 -10.62
CA ILE A 131 8.02 13.74 -9.43
C ILE A 131 9.50 13.79 -9.04
N LEU A 132 10.05 14.99 -8.92
CA LEU A 132 11.37 15.22 -8.34
C LEU A 132 11.22 15.39 -6.83
N PHE A 133 11.94 14.58 -6.06
CA PHE A 133 12.07 14.68 -4.61
C PHE A 133 13.43 15.24 -4.26
N GLU A 134 13.45 16.44 -3.65
CA GLU A 134 14.64 17.10 -3.13
C GLU A 134 14.68 16.89 -1.63
N VAL A 135 15.70 16.19 -1.13
CA VAL A 135 15.89 15.91 0.30
C VAL A 135 16.86 16.92 0.90
N ASP A 136 16.44 17.52 2.00
CA ASP A 136 17.23 18.46 2.78
C ASP A 136 17.63 17.80 4.12
N ARG A 137 18.93 17.68 4.38
CA ARG A 137 19.50 17.11 5.62
C ARG A 137 19.46 18.15 6.73
N ILE A 138 18.29 18.32 7.38
CA ILE A 138 18.08 19.36 8.39
C ILE A 138 18.96 19.15 9.61
N ARG A 139 19.09 17.88 10.06
CA ARG A 139 19.86 17.55 11.25
C ARG A 139 20.38 16.12 11.18
N ASP A 140 21.66 15.93 11.50
CA ASP A 140 22.29 14.66 11.80
C ASP A 140 22.75 14.67 13.28
N GLY A 141 21.88 14.17 14.16
CA GLY A 141 22.15 14.08 15.61
C GLY A 141 22.56 12.67 15.99
N ARG A 142 22.97 12.49 17.25
CA ARG A 142 23.40 11.18 17.79
C ARG A 142 22.24 10.21 18.04
N SER A 143 21.07 10.72 18.41
CA SER A 143 19.86 9.91 18.73
C SER A 143 18.72 10.16 17.76
N PHE A 144 18.67 11.32 17.12
CA PHE A 144 17.63 11.70 16.16
C PHE A 144 18.23 12.35 14.92
N VAL A 145 17.72 11.97 13.76
CA VAL A 145 18.04 12.53 12.45
C VAL A 145 16.77 13.12 11.86
N THR A 146 16.85 14.27 11.19
CA THR A 146 15.69 14.92 10.56
C THR A 146 15.98 15.19 9.09
N ARG A 147 15.03 14.83 8.24
CA ARG A 147 15.02 15.09 6.79
C ARG A 147 13.79 15.89 6.41
N ARG A 148 13.94 16.84 5.52
CA ARG A 148 12.84 17.49 4.83
C ARG A 148 12.87 17.11 3.36
N VAL A 149 11.70 16.78 2.81
CA VAL A 149 11.56 16.45 1.38
C VAL A 149 10.59 17.42 0.73
N VAL A 150 10.97 17.99 -0.42
CA VAL A 150 10.07 18.77 -1.26
C VAL A 150 9.86 18.00 -2.56
N ALA A 151 8.61 17.64 -2.83
CA ALA A 151 8.23 17.00 -4.09
C ALA A 151 7.78 18.04 -5.12
N ARG A 152 8.35 17.99 -6.33
CA ARG A 152 8.09 18.96 -7.40
C ARG A 152 7.65 18.29 -8.70
N GLN A 153 6.75 18.96 -9.40
CA GLN A 153 6.47 18.73 -10.81
C GLN A 153 6.54 20.06 -11.57
N ARG A 154 7.15 20.08 -12.76
CA ARG A 154 7.30 21.31 -13.58
C ARG A 154 7.84 22.50 -12.76
N ARG A 155 8.84 22.27 -11.91
CA ARG A 155 9.46 23.25 -10.99
C ARG A 155 8.55 23.81 -9.89
N LYS A 156 7.30 23.34 -9.76
CA LYS A 156 6.38 23.77 -8.70
C LYS A 156 6.33 22.71 -7.60
N ALA A 157 6.47 23.12 -6.34
CA ALA A 157 6.25 22.24 -5.21
C ALA A 157 4.79 21.80 -5.18
N ILE A 158 4.56 20.48 -5.20
CA ILE A 158 3.23 19.87 -5.08
C ILE A 158 2.98 19.32 -3.68
N PHE A 159 4.08 19.01 -2.95
CA PHE A 159 4.04 18.39 -1.64
C PHE A 159 5.32 18.69 -0.88
N ASN A 160 5.26 18.71 0.46
CA ASN A 160 6.45 18.68 1.32
C ASN A 160 6.22 17.74 2.50
N LEU A 161 7.32 17.21 3.04
CA LEU A 161 7.33 16.30 4.18
C LEU A 161 8.55 16.60 5.05
N ALA A 162 8.38 16.53 6.38
CA ALA A 162 9.47 16.41 7.33
C ALA A 162 9.37 15.07 8.01
N ALA A 163 10.47 14.29 8.02
CA ALA A 163 10.55 12.99 8.68
C ALA A 163 11.64 13.01 9.75
N SER A 164 11.37 12.37 10.88
CA SER A 164 12.31 12.16 11.97
C SER A 164 12.63 10.68 12.12
N PHE A 165 13.92 10.39 12.33
CA PHE A 165 14.48 9.04 12.41
C PHE A 165 15.13 8.82 13.76
N HIS A 166 15.09 7.58 14.21
CA HIS A 166 15.62 7.17 15.50
C HIS A 166 16.15 5.73 15.41
N VAL A 167 17.18 5.42 16.17
CA VAL A 167 17.62 4.03 16.34
C VAL A 167 16.76 3.39 17.42
N PRO A 168 16.20 2.19 17.21
CA PRO A 168 15.35 1.54 18.20
C PRO A 168 16.04 1.40 19.57
N GLU A 169 15.37 1.82 20.63
CA GLU A 169 15.84 1.71 22.02
C GLU A 169 14.73 1.24 22.97
N ARG A 170 15.11 0.77 24.16
CA ARG A 170 14.15 0.34 25.18
C ARG A 170 13.67 1.54 26.00
N GLY A 171 12.39 1.55 26.37
CA GLY A 171 11.77 2.62 27.15
C GLY A 171 10.53 2.16 27.89
N PHE A 172 9.76 3.13 28.42
CA PHE A 172 8.43 2.85 28.98
C PHE A 172 7.45 2.53 27.86
N GLU A 173 6.51 1.61 28.13
CA GLU A 173 5.52 1.17 27.16
C GLU A 173 4.10 1.26 27.70
N HIS A 174 3.20 1.78 26.89
CA HIS A 174 1.77 1.69 27.04
C HIS A 174 1.11 1.86 25.67
N GLN A 175 -0.14 1.46 25.56
CA GLN A 175 -0.99 1.70 24.38
C GLN A 175 -2.47 1.65 24.80
N HIS A 176 -3.34 2.23 23.99
CA HIS A 176 -4.77 1.98 24.13
C HIS A 176 -5.17 0.62 23.55
N ARG A 177 -6.36 0.14 23.91
CA ARG A 177 -6.84 -1.19 23.51
C ARG A 177 -7.26 -1.22 22.06
N LEU A 178 -7.06 -2.38 21.43
CA LEU A 178 -7.65 -2.72 20.14
C LEU A 178 -9.19 -2.58 20.23
N PRO A 179 -9.85 -1.91 19.27
CA PRO A 179 -11.31 -1.92 19.18
C PRO A 179 -11.87 -3.33 19.01
N ASP A 180 -13.01 -3.60 19.63
CA ASP A 180 -13.72 -4.87 19.48
C ASP A 180 -14.50 -4.87 18.15
N VAL A 181 -13.88 -5.43 17.13
CA VAL A 181 -14.44 -5.56 15.77
C VAL A 181 -14.17 -6.95 15.19
N PRO A 182 -15.01 -7.45 14.27
CA PRO A 182 -14.77 -8.71 13.59
C PRO A 182 -13.41 -8.74 12.91
N GLY A 183 -12.75 -9.92 12.90
CA GLY A 183 -11.55 -10.17 12.11
C GLY A 183 -11.78 -10.02 10.60
N PRO A 184 -10.71 -10.04 9.79
CA PRO A 184 -10.83 -9.84 8.35
C PRO A 184 -11.53 -11.01 7.63
N GLU A 185 -11.60 -12.17 8.25
CA GLU A 185 -12.22 -13.38 7.69
C GLU A 185 -13.74 -13.18 7.52
N GLY A 186 -14.25 -13.49 6.33
CA GLY A 186 -15.67 -13.33 6.00
C GLY A 186 -16.09 -11.89 5.63
N ILE A 187 -15.22 -10.87 5.81
CA ILE A 187 -15.48 -9.52 5.33
C ILE A 187 -15.08 -9.44 3.86
N ARG A 188 -16.00 -9.06 2.99
CA ARG A 188 -15.71 -8.87 1.55
C ARG A 188 -14.75 -7.72 1.34
N SER A 189 -13.78 -7.91 0.47
CA SER A 189 -12.84 -6.86 0.08
C SER A 189 -13.56 -5.67 -0.61
N GLU A 190 -12.94 -4.50 -0.57
CA GLU A 190 -13.45 -3.34 -1.30
C GLU A 190 -13.56 -3.62 -2.80
N SER A 191 -12.59 -4.33 -3.38
CA SER A 191 -12.61 -4.72 -4.79
C SER A 191 -13.79 -5.64 -5.14
N GLU A 192 -14.14 -6.61 -4.29
CA GLU A 192 -15.32 -7.47 -4.50
C GLU A 192 -16.62 -6.68 -4.42
N ARG A 193 -16.72 -5.73 -3.51
CA ARG A 193 -17.91 -4.88 -3.36
C ARG A 193 -18.08 -3.91 -4.52
N MET A 194 -16.98 -3.38 -5.03
CA MET A 194 -17.02 -2.48 -6.18
C MET A 194 -17.48 -3.20 -7.46
N ARG A 195 -17.24 -4.51 -7.60
CA ARG A 195 -17.77 -5.30 -8.72
C ARG A 195 -19.29 -5.30 -8.76
N ASP A 196 -19.97 -5.30 -7.59
CA ASP A 196 -21.44 -5.31 -7.54
C ASP A 196 -22.08 -4.03 -8.08
N ILE A 197 -21.36 -2.92 -8.07
CA ILE A 197 -21.84 -1.62 -8.54
C ILE A 197 -21.14 -1.14 -9.82
N MET A 198 -20.31 -2.00 -10.42
CA MET A 198 -19.45 -1.64 -11.56
C MET A 198 -20.24 -0.99 -12.69
N ASP A 199 -21.41 -1.52 -13.05
CA ASP A 199 -22.24 -1.02 -14.16
C ASP A 199 -22.78 0.39 -13.91
N ARG A 200 -22.81 0.84 -12.67
CA ARG A 200 -23.30 2.17 -12.25
C ARG A 200 -22.16 3.20 -12.12
N LEU A 201 -20.92 2.79 -12.33
CA LEU A 201 -19.76 3.69 -12.25
C LEU A 201 -19.49 4.38 -13.58
N PRO A 202 -18.98 5.63 -13.58
CA PRO A 202 -18.41 6.24 -14.78
C PRO A 202 -17.29 5.36 -15.35
N GLU A 203 -17.19 5.29 -16.68
CA GLU A 203 -16.27 4.38 -17.39
C GLU A 203 -14.82 4.47 -16.88
N ARG A 204 -14.33 5.67 -16.63
CA ARG A 204 -12.99 5.89 -16.10
C ARG A 204 -12.78 5.22 -14.74
N LEU A 205 -13.75 5.29 -13.82
CA LEU A 205 -13.68 4.62 -12.52
C LEU A 205 -13.78 3.11 -12.68
N LYS A 206 -14.59 2.60 -13.62
CA LYS A 206 -14.61 1.17 -13.96
C LYS A 206 -13.22 0.67 -14.31
N GLN A 207 -12.53 1.34 -15.24
CA GLN A 207 -11.19 0.95 -15.67
C GLN A 207 -10.17 0.99 -14.53
N ALA A 208 -10.27 1.94 -13.60
CA ALA A 208 -9.42 2.02 -12.43
C ALA A 208 -9.68 0.87 -11.44
N TRP A 209 -10.95 0.48 -11.27
CA TRP A 209 -11.34 -0.59 -10.33
C TRP A 209 -11.20 -2.00 -10.90
N LEU A 210 -11.15 -2.15 -12.22
CA LEU A 210 -10.84 -3.43 -12.89
C LEU A 210 -9.38 -3.85 -12.70
N ARG A 211 -8.48 -2.90 -12.44
CA ARG A 211 -7.08 -3.20 -12.14
C ARG A 211 -6.96 -3.87 -10.78
N GLN A 212 -6.15 -4.89 -10.69
CA GLN A 212 -5.81 -5.48 -9.40
C GLN A 212 -5.14 -4.43 -8.52
N ARG A 213 -5.46 -4.46 -7.24
CA ARG A 213 -4.91 -3.54 -6.24
C ARG A 213 -3.87 -4.24 -5.39
N PRO A 214 -2.70 -3.61 -5.18
CA PRO A 214 -1.63 -4.22 -4.39
C PRO A 214 -1.94 -4.26 -2.89
N VAL A 215 -2.87 -3.40 -2.41
CA VAL A 215 -3.35 -3.39 -1.02
C VAL A 215 -4.77 -3.94 -0.99
N GLU A 216 -4.96 -5.03 -0.27
CA GLU A 216 -6.28 -5.57 0.05
C GLU A 216 -6.89 -4.77 1.22
N ILE A 217 -8.11 -4.28 1.03
CA ILE A 217 -8.85 -3.50 2.02
C ILE A 217 -10.21 -4.16 2.26
N ARG A 218 -10.50 -4.45 3.53
CA ARG A 218 -11.77 -5.01 4.00
C ARG A 218 -12.37 -4.08 5.03
N VAL A 219 -13.33 -3.26 4.62
CA VAL A 219 -14.01 -2.31 5.52
C VAL A 219 -15.04 -3.07 6.36
N VAL A 220 -14.94 -2.94 7.67
CA VAL A 220 -15.92 -3.43 8.63
C VAL A 220 -17.16 -2.52 8.53
N ASP A 221 -18.34 -3.10 8.32
CA ASP A 221 -19.58 -2.36 8.16
C ASP A 221 -19.50 -1.17 7.17
N PRO A 222 -19.22 -1.44 5.87
CA PRO A 222 -18.97 -0.42 4.88
C PRO A 222 -20.24 0.37 4.50
N PRO A 223 -20.18 1.70 4.35
CA PRO A 223 -21.32 2.50 3.86
C PRO A 223 -21.63 2.15 2.40
N SER A 224 -22.87 2.44 2.00
CA SER A 224 -23.21 2.42 0.57
C SER A 224 -22.42 3.51 -0.17
N MET A 225 -21.79 3.14 -1.27
CA MET A 225 -21.04 4.09 -2.11
C MET A 225 -21.93 4.95 -2.99
N LEU A 226 -23.10 4.42 -3.37
CA LEU A 226 -24.04 5.09 -4.28
C LEU A 226 -25.12 5.86 -3.53
N TYR A 227 -25.52 5.36 -2.36
CA TYR A 227 -26.59 5.93 -1.54
C TYR A 227 -26.11 6.03 -0.09
N PRO A 228 -25.14 6.92 0.20
CA PRO A 228 -24.62 7.04 1.54
C PRO A 228 -25.65 7.69 2.47
N GLU A 229 -25.81 7.09 3.65
CA GLU A 229 -26.64 7.65 4.73
C GLU A 229 -25.71 8.23 5.82
N PRO A 230 -26.19 9.23 6.59
CA PRO A 230 -25.48 9.74 7.74
C PRO A 230 -25.17 8.63 8.76
N ARG A 231 -23.93 8.58 9.25
CA ARG A 231 -23.42 7.57 10.18
C ARG A 231 -22.43 8.21 11.13
N ASP A 232 -22.15 7.53 12.24
CA ASP A 232 -21.09 7.94 13.16
C ASP A 232 -19.74 8.11 12.42
N PRO A 233 -18.93 9.11 12.81
CA PRO A 233 -17.64 9.37 12.21
C PRO A 233 -16.58 8.36 12.68
N ILE A 234 -16.88 7.09 12.59
CA ILE A 234 -16.02 5.97 13.00
C ILE A 234 -15.95 4.97 11.84
N ARG A 235 -14.76 4.51 11.53
CA ARG A 235 -14.52 3.52 10.48
C ARG A 235 -13.41 2.56 10.88
N HIS A 236 -13.61 1.30 10.54
CA HIS A 236 -12.60 0.26 10.73
C HIS A 236 -12.35 -0.44 9.40
N ALA A 237 -11.08 -0.68 9.07
CA ALA A 237 -10.71 -1.41 7.87
C ALA A 237 -9.48 -2.29 8.13
N TRP A 238 -9.56 -3.55 7.73
CA TRP A 238 -8.40 -4.43 7.68
C TRP A 238 -7.65 -4.19 6.39
N MET A 239 -6.35 -4.08 6.47
CA MET A 239 -5.48 -3.81 5.33
C MET A 239 -4.23 -4.69 5.36
N ARG A 240 -3.81 -5.15 4.18
CA ARG A 240 -2.50 -5.77 3.94
C ARG A 240 -2.11 -5.64 2.48
N VAL A 241 -0.84 -5.85 2.15
CA VAL A 241 -0.44 -6.05 0.75
C VAL A 241 -0.78 -7.47 0.28
N SER A 242 -0.98 -7.64 -1.01
CA SER A 242 -1.44 -8.89 -1.63
C SER A 242 -0.28 -9.84 -1.98
N GLY A 243 0.64 -10.07 -1.05
CA GLY A 243 1.76 -11.01 -1.22
C GLY A 243 2.84 -10.82 -0.17
N PRO A 244 3.78 -11.77 -0.07
CA PRO A 244 4.84 -11.71 0.92
C PRO A 244 5.83 -10.58 0.61
N LEU A 245 6.40 -10.00 1.66
CA LEU A 245 7.39 -8.94 1.58
C LEU A 245 8.75 -9.39 2.13
N PRO A 246 9.86 -8.80 1.64
CA PRO A 246 11.17 -8.94 2.26
C PRO A 246 11.17 -8.46 3.72
N GLU A 247 12.14 -8.92 4.50
CA GLU A 247 12.39 -8.45 5.87
C GLU A 247 13.15 -7.10 5.85
N ASP A 248 12.55 -6.09 5.26
CA ASP A 248 13.07 -4.72 5.21
C ASP A 248 12.11 -3.78 5.95
N PRO A 249 12.43 -3.34 7.18
CA PRO A 249 11.56 -2.44 7.94
C PRO A 249 11.24 -1.14 7.20
N VAL A 250 12.18 -0.57 6.44
CA VAL A 250 11.96 0.67 5.68
C VAL A 250 10.88 0.47 4.63
N LEU A 251 10.89 -0.68 3.95
CA LEU A 251 9.86 -1.01 2.97
C LEU A 251 8.47 -1.06 3.62
N HIS A 252 8.33 -1.73 4.76
CA HIS A 252 7.06 -1.79 5.50
C HIS A 252 6.57 -0.39 5.92
N HIS A 253 7.48 0.50 6.38
CA HIS A 253 7.14 1.89 6.73
C HIS A 253 6.65 2.68 5.51
N CYS A 254 7.32 2.58 4.36
CA CYS A 254 6.91 3.26 3.13
C CYS A 254 5.57 2.75 2.60
N LEU A 255 5.33 1.45 2.68
CA LEU A 255 4.05 0.83 2.30
C LEU A 255 2.91 1.25 3.25
N LEU A 256 3.17 1.34 4.55
CA LEU A 256 2.17 1.82 5.50
C LEU A 256 1.87 3.31 5.28
N ALA A 257 2.90 4.13 5.01
CA ALA A 257 2.70 5.54 4.65
C ALA A 257 1.85 5.68 3.38
N TYR A 258 2.09 4.84 2.35
CA TYR A 258 1.24 4.77 1.16
C TYR A 258 -0.21 4.39 1.50
N ALA A 259 -0.38 3.38 2.34
CA ALA A 259 -1.71 2.81 2.63
C ALA A 259 -2.51 3.66 3.62
N SER A 260 -1.86 4.43 4.48
CA SER A 260 -2.51 5.24 5.52
C SER A 260 -3.41 6.37 4.98
N ASP A 261 -3.21 6.76 3.71
CA ASP A 261 -4.08 7.75 3.04
C ASP A 261 -5.37 7.14 2.47
N PHE A 262 -5.48 5.80 2.39
CA PHE A 262 -6.74 5.15 2.04
C PHE A 262 -7.74 5.25 3.19
N GLN A 263 -9.03 5.42 2.89
CA GLN A 263 -10.17 5.40 3.81
C GLN A 263 -10.26 6.59 4.78
N LEU A 264 -9.14 7.23 5.14
CA LEU A 264 -9.07 8.19 6.25
C LEU A 264 -9.96 9.42 6.02
N LEU A 265 -9.81 10.11 4.88
CA LEU A 265 -10.62 11.27 4.52
C LEU A 265 -12.13 10.95 4.51
N GLY A 266 -12.50 9.76 4.05
CA GLY A 266 -13.91 9.35 3.98
C GLY A 266 -14.61 9.29 5.35
N THR A 267 -13.85 9.24 6.45
CA THR A 267 -14.40 9.14 7.80
C THR A 267 -15.14 10.42 8.21
N CYS A 268 -14.58 11.61 7.91
CA CYS A 268 -15.27 12.88 8.21
C CYS A 268 -16.46 13.16 7.30
N LEU A 269 -16.65 12.44 6.21
CA LEU A 269 -17.81 12.58 5.32
C LEU A 269 -19.03 11.79 5.81
N GLN A 270 -18.83 10.74 6.62
CA GLN A 270 -19.89 9.83 7.07
C GLN A 270 -21.06 10.53 7.77
N PRO A 271 -20.83 11.48 8.72
CA PRO A 271 -21.95 12.16 9.39
C PRO A 271 -22.83 13.00 8.46
N HIS A 272 -22.32 13.34 7.30
CA HIS A 272 -23.01 14.16 6.31
C HIS A 272 -23.69 13.33 5.21
N GLY A 273 -23.66 11.98 5.29
CA GLY A 273 -24.18 11.10 4.25
C GLY A 273 -23.47 11.33 2.90
N LYS A 274 -22.13 11.56 2.92
CA LYS A 274 -21.33 11.83 1.73
C LYS A 274 -20.20 10.83 1.59
N THR A 275 -19.73 10.66 0.34
CA THR A 275 -18.54 9.89 0.00
C THR A 275 -17.65 10.72 -0.93
N PHE A 276 -16.46 10.25 -1.22
CA PHE A 276 -15.58 10.88 -2.23
C PHE A 276 -16.19 10.85 -3.65
N MET A 277 -17.23 10.04 -3.90
CA MET A 277 -17.97 9.99 -5.15
C MET A 277 -19.12 11.02 -5.22
N SER A 278 -19.44 11.72 -4.14
CA SER A 278 -20.51 12.72 -4.10
C SER A 278 -20.16 13.90 -5.00
N GLN A 279 -20.95 14.10 -6.06
CA GLN A 279 -20.64 15.09 -7.12
C GLN A 279 -20.78 16.54 -6.65
N ASP A 280 -21.57 16.76 -5.61
CA ASP A 280 -21.80 18.06 -4.97
C ASP A 280 -20.67 18.47 -4.01
N MET A 281 -19.65 17.62 -3.85
CA MET A 281 -18.53 17.86 -2.95
C MET A 281 -17.23 18.15 -3.70
N LYS A 282 -16.39 19.00 -3.11
CA LYS A 282 -14.96 19.15 -3.41
C LYS A 282 -14.18 18.68 -2.20
N VAL A 283 -13.43 17.59 -2.39
CA VAL A 283 -12.63 16.96 -1.31
C VAL A 283 -11.17 16.88 -1.71
N ALA A 284 -10.26 17.10 -0.77
CA ALA A 284 -8.83 16.94 -0.94
C ALA A 284 -8.15 16.81 0.42
N SER A 285 -7.12 15.99 0.54
CA SER A 285 -6.23 15.99 1.70
C SER A 285 -5.45 17.30 1.76
N LEU A 286 -5.30 17.89 2.94
CA LEU A 286 -4.54 19.13 3.18
C LEU A 286 -3.17 18.83 3.78
N ASP A 287 -3.14 17.93 4.76
CA ASP A 287 -1.93 17.47 5.42
C ASP A 287 -2.00 15.95 5.69
N HIS A 288 -0.95 15.39 6.21
CA HIS A 288 -0.90 14.01 6.70
C HIS A 288 0.24 13.88 7.70
N ALA A 289 -0.04 13.37 8.89
CA ALA A 289 0.94 13.07 9.91
C ALA A 289 0.87 11.59 10.28
N LEU A 290 2.02 10.95 10.47
CA LEU A 290 2.12 9.53 10.79
C LEU A 290 3.23 9.31 11.81
N TRP A 291 2.94 8.51 12.85
CA TRP A 291 3.89 8.08 13.86
C TRP A 291 3.98 6.57 13.85
N PHE A 292 5.18 6.03 13.79
CA PHE A 292 5.45 4.59 13.89
C PHE A 292 5.88 4.29 15.33
N HIS A 293 5.22 3.34 15.97
CA HIS A 293 5.39 3.05 17.39
C HIS A 293 6.16 1.77 17.64
N ARG A 294 5.89 0.72 16.86
CA ARG A 294 6.46 -0.61 17.03
C ARG A 294 6.71 -1.28 15.69
N PRO A 295 7.63 -2.25 15.63
CA PRO A 295 7.84 -3.05 14.41
C PRO A 295 6.55 -3.76 13.98
N PHE A 296 6.35 -3.87 12.68
CA PHE A 296 5.20 -4.54 12.07
C PHE A 296 5.57 -5.09 10.70
N ARG A 297 4.74 -6.00 10.19
CA ARG A 297 4.76 -6.47 8.81
C ARG A 297 3.46 -6.04 8.13
N PHE A 298 3.54 -5.52 6.91
CA PHE A 298 2.36 -5.08 6.17
C PHE A 298 1.84 -6.13 5.17
N ASP A 299 2.50 -7.26 5.07
CA ASP A 299 1.98 -8.49 4.47
C ASP A 299 1.10 -9.30 5.45
N ASP A 300 1.15 -9.00 6.76
CA ASP A 300 0.15 -9.40 7.73
C ASP A 300 -1.02 -8.40 7.77
N TRP A 301 -2.18 -8.88 8.26
CA TRP A 301 -3.33 -8.00 8.46
C TRP A 301 -3.07 -6.96 9.54
N LEU A 302 -3.31 -5.69 9.19
CA LEU A 302 -3.37 -4.58 10.12
C LEU A 302 -4.80 -4.03 10.18
N LEU A 303 -5.33 -3.82 11.39
CA LEU A 303 -6.57 -3.08 11.60
C LEU A 303 -6.31 -1.59 11.59
N TYR A 304 -6.92 -0.86 10.69
CA TYR A 304 -6.95 0.60 10.67
C TYR A 304 -8.24 1.09 11.31
N ALA A 305 -8.15 1.52 12.56
CA ALA A 305 -9.25 2.12 13.32
C ALA A 305 -9.20 3.64 13.17
N MET A 306 -10.23 4.23 12.60
CA MET A 306 -10.32 5.64 12.23
C MET A 306 -11.50 6.31 12.90
N ASP A 307 -11.32 7.58 13.31
CA ASP A 307 -12.39 8.46 13.75
C ASP A 307 -12.24 9.87 13.18
N SER A 308 -13.32 10.65 13.24
CA SER A 308 -13.30 12.07 12.90
C SER A 308 -13.97 12.88 14.00
N PRO A 309 -13.18 13.50 14.88
CA PRO A 309 -13.73 14.25 16.02
C PRO A 309 -14.34 15.61 15.63
N SER A 310 -14.05 16.14 14.43
CA SER A 310 -14.50 17.47 14.04
C SER A 310 -14.60 17.66 12.54
N ALA A 311 -15.64 18.37 12.11
CA ALA A 311 -15.76 18.97 10.79
C ALA A 311 -16.29 20.41 10.95
N ALA A 312 -15.51 21.41 10.50
CA ALA A 312 -15.88 22.83 10.61
C ALA A 312 -15.13 23.67 9.57
N GLY A 313 -15.70 24.79 9.15
CA GLY A 313 -15.03 25.74 8.25
C GLY A 313 -14.60 25.16 6.91
N GLY A 314 -15.36 24.21 6.36
CA GLY A 314 -15.05 23.50 5.11
C GLY A 314 -13.92 22.51 5.23
N ARG A 315 -13.54 22.10 6.44
CA ARG A 315 -12.49 21.10 6.72
C ARG A 315 -13.03 20.00 7.65
N GLY A 316 -12.49 18.79 7.50
CA GLY A 316 -12.74 17.66 8.39
C GLY A 316 -11.41 17.12 8.93
N PHE A 317 -11.31 16.93 10.23
CA PHE A 317 -10.14 16.35 10.87
C PHE A 317 -10.38 14.87 11.15
N ASN A 318 -9.42 14.03 10.78
CA ASN A 318 -9.48 12.59 10.93
C ASN A 318 -8.27 12.08 11.69
N ARG A 319 -8.47 11.03 12.47
CA ARG A 319 -7.40 10.30 13.16
C ARG A 319 -7.51 8.82 12.83
N GLY A 320 -6.39 8.12 13.00
CA GLY A 320 -6.36 6.68 12.82
C GLY A 320 -5.29 6.00 13.63
N SER A 321 -5.51 4.73 13.93
CA SER A 321 -4.58 3.86 14.65
C SER A 321 -4.48 2.54 13.94
N PHE A 322 -3.25 2.10 13.67
CA PHE A 322 -2.99 0.78 13.09
C PHE A 322 -2.62 -0.21 14.17
N PHE A 323 -3.29 -1.34 14.20
CA PHE A 323 -2.99 -2.46 15.10
C PHE A 323 -2.64 -3.70 14.30
N ASP A 324 -1.67 -4.47 14.78
CA ASP A 324 -1.40 -5.81 14.26
C ASP A 324 -2.51 -6.79 14.68
N ASN A 325 -2.46 -8.02 14.16
CA ASN A 325 -3.41 -9.09 14.46
C ASN A 325 -3.33 -9.60 15.92
N ARG A 326 -2.34 -9.17 16.69
CA ARG A 326 -2.16 -9.45 18.13
C ARG A 326 -2.67 -8.31 19.01
N GLY A 327 -3.17 -7.24 18.40
CA GLY A 327 -3.65 -6.05 19.09
C GLY A 327 -2.56 -5.07 19.49
N THR A 328 -1.35 -5.17 18.91
CA THR A 328 -0.25 -4.23 19.15
C THR A 328 -0.49 -2.96 18.31
N LEU A 329 -0.50 -1.80 18.96
CA LEU A 329 -0.54 -0.51 18.28
C LEU A 329 0.81 -0.26 17.59
N VAL A 330 0.80 -0.27 16.24
CA VAL A 330 2.02 -0.14 15.43
C VAL A 330 2.21 1.26 14.85
N ALA A 331 1.12 1.98 14.58
CA ALA A 331 1.19 3.35 14.07
C ALA A 331 -0.04 4.18 14.43
N SER A 332 0.12 5.51 14.46
CA SER A 332 -0.97 6.50 14.58
C SER A 332 -0.91 7.50 13.44
N VAL A 333 -2.08 7.98 13.01
CA VAL A 333 -2.24 8.88 11.86
C VAL A 333 -3.14 10.03 12.24
N ALA A 334 -2.89 11.20 11.66
CA ALA A 334 -3.80 12.36 11.69
C ALA A 334 -3.79 13.05 10.32
N GLN A 335 -4.96 13.53 9.88
CA GLN A 335 -5.12 14.21 8.59
C GLN A 335 -6.23 15.23 8.66
N GLU A 336 -5.99 16.45 8.20
CA GLU A 336 -7.05 17.39 7.88
C GLU A 336 -7.38 17.31 6.37
N ALA A 337 -8.65 17.38 6.04
CA ALA A 337 -9.16 17.33 4.67
C ALA A 337 -10.04 18.54 4.36
N LEU A 338 -9.94 19.07 3.15
CA LEU A 338 -10.93 19.98 2.58
C LEU A 338 -12.21 19.19 2.28
N ILE A 339 -13.35 19.69 2.77
CA ILE A 339 -14.68 19.14 2.52
C ILE A 339 -15.64 20.30 2.25
N ARG A 340 -15.77 20.74 1.01
CA ARG A 340 -16.62 21.87 0.62
C ARG A 340 -17.76 21.41 -0.27
N ARG A 341 -18.94 22.01 -0.09
CA ARG A 341 -20.00 21.91 -1.09
C ARG A 341 -19.62 22.76 -2.31
N ARG A 342 -19.95 22.29 -3.51
CA ARG A 342 -19.65 23.04 -4.74
C ARG A 342 -20.50 24.29 -4.89
N GLU A 343 -21.66 24.33 -4.25
CA GLU A 343 -22.55 25.50 -4.23
C GLU A 343 -22.01 26.64 -3.35
N ASP A 344 -21.07 26.33 -2.43
CA ASP A 344 -20.45 27.30 -1.53
C ASP A 344 -19.15 27.91 -2.09
N THR A 345 -18.78 27.59 -3.36
CA THR A 345 -17.58 28.04 -4.05
C THR A 345 -17.89 28.75 -5.35
#